data_48ed1a619105b8d73a36578ac12777e3
#
_entry.id   48ed1a619105b8d73a36578ac12777e3
#
_cell.length_a   1.000
_cell.length_b   1.000
_cell.length_c   1.000
_cell.angle_alpha   90.00
_cell.angle_beta   90.00
_cell.angle_gamma   90.00
#
_symmetry.space_group_name_H-M   'P 1'
#
loop_
_entity.id
_entity.type
_entity.pdbx_description
1 polymer ?
#
loop_
_entity_poly.entity_id
_entity_poly.type
_entity_poly.pdbx_seq_one_letter_code
_entity_poly.pdbx_strand_id
1 'polypeptide(L)'
;MSKALAGKFTLDLQAVFKEGWNITQVTKWSLFQALLMVFALILLVVMVSFNLIQNQGADIRDPNIQFYVELLITLITAPLITGLLMMGVNHSIGGISRPAHLFHFVPKTLVLALATLMVSLLVNLGLMLLVVPGLYLMIACSFTLPLIVEKGLSPWRAIYTSVRVVSHKWPQFVMLYLLFALLFMLVIATLGIALIWVGPLYYNVKGVLYRDIFGIAVRFKPERGENNAESIFYA
;
A
#
# COMPACT_ATOMS: atom_id res chain seq x y z
N MET A 1 15.98 -0.91 11.72
CA MET A 1 15.21 0.32 11.96
C MET A 1 16.09 1.52 12.35
N SER A 2 17.03 1.41 13.28
CA SER A 2 17.96 2.52 13.64
C SER A 2 18.79 3.03 12.45
N LYS A 3 19.31 2.15 11.61
CA LYS A 3 20.05 2.51 10.39
C LYS A 3 19.19 3.27 9.37
N ALA A 4 17.92 2.88 9.20
CA ALA A 4 16.99 3.55 8.32
C ALA A 4 16.69 4.99 8.78
N LEU A 5 16.43 5.16 10.07
CA LEU A 5 16.19 6.48 10.69
C LEU A 5 17.42 7.40 10.63
N ALA A 6 18.61 6.84 10.57
CA ALA A 6 19.87 7.58 10.41
C ALA A 6 20.22 7.86 8.94
N GLY A 7 19.38 7.46 7.97
CA GLY A 7 19.63 7.62 6.53
C GLY A 7 20.78 6.76 5.99
N LYS A 8 21.29 5.79 6.79
CA LYS A 8 22.40 4.92 6.43
C LYS A 8 21.91 3.70 5.64
N PHE A 9 21.30 3.93 4.49
CA PHE A 9 20.92 2.90 3.52
C PHE A 9 21.24 3.39 2.11
N THR A 10 21.63 2.45 1.25
CA THR A 10 21.82 2.70 -0.18
C THR A 10 20.52 2.37 -0.91
N LEU A 11 20.08 3.25 -1.77
CA LEU A 11 18.90 3.05 -2.60
C LEU A 11 19.35 3.01 -4.05
N ASP A 12 19.54 1.79 -4.57
CA ASP A 12 19.77 1.57 -5.99
C ASP A 12 18.44 1.27 -6.68
N LEU A 13 17.89 2.30 -7.32
CA LEU A 13 16.58 2.20 -7.98
C LEU A 13 16.58 1.17 -9.11
N GLN A 14 17.69 1.04 -9.83
CA GLN A 14 17.79 0.10 -10.94
C GLN A 14 17.77 -1.34 -10.43
N ALA A 15 18.51 -1.63 -9.38
CA ALA A 15 18.52 -2.94 -8.73
C ALA A 15 17.14 -3.29 -8.16
N VAL A 16 16.51 -2.35 -7.43
CA VAL A 16 15.17 -2.53 -6.83
C VAL A 16 14.11 -2.78 -7.91
N PHE A 17 14.15 -2.01 -8.99
CA PHE A 17 13.17 -2.18 -10.08
C PHE A 17 13.36 -3.51 -10.82
N LYS A 18 14.61 -3.89 -11.10
CA LYS A 18 14.95 -5.17 -11.73
C LYS A 18 14.53 -6.36 -10.87
N GLU A 19 14.79 -6.30 -9.57
CA GLU A 19 14.36 -7.33 -8.63
C GLU A 19 12.83 -7.40 -8.57
N GLY A 20 12.15 -6.26 -8.40
CA GLY A 20 10.69 -6.18 -8.40
C GLY A 20 10.06 -6.72 -9.69
N TRP A 21 10.69 -6.48 -10.84
CA TRP A 21 10.26 -7.05 -12.11
C TRP A 21 10.39 -8.57 -12.14
N ASN A 22 11.54 -9.11 -11.72
CA ASN A 22 11.76 -10.56 -11.67
C ASN A 22 10.74 -11.25 -10.76
N ILE A 23 10.49 -10.69 -9.57
CA ILE A 23 9.46 -11.19 -8.65
C ILE A 23 8.08 -11.16 -9.32
N THR A 24 7.77 -10.07 -10.03
CA THR A 24 6.46 -9.91 -10.70
C THR A 24 6.23 -10.97 -11.77
N GLN A 25 7.25 -11.40 -12.52
CA GLN A 25 7.07 -12.45 -13.53
C GLN A 25 6.52 -13.75 -12.92
N VAL A 26 6.88 -14.06 -11.69
CA VAL A 26 6.45 -15.29 -10.99
C VAL A 26 5.14 -15.07 -10.21
N THR A 27 4.96 -13.90 -9.58
CA THR A 27 3.89 -13.66 -8.60
C THR A 27 2.72 -12.85 -9.13
N LYS A 28 2.77 -12.37 -10.37
CA LYS A 28 1.79 -11.42 -10.95
C LYS A 28 0.34 -11.86 -10.80
N TRP A 29 0.04 -13.13 -11.02
CA TRP A 29 -1.34 -13.62 -10.98
C TRP A 29 -1.97 -13.56 -9.61
N SER A 30 -1.21 -13.86 -8.55
CA SER A 30 -1.68 -13.77 -7.17
C SER A 30 -2.03 -12.32 -6.79
N LEU A 31 -1.13 -11.37 -7.08
CA LEU A 31 -1.37 -9.94 -6.81
C LEU A 31 -2.44 -9.35 -7.73
N PHE A 32 -2.48 -9.75 -8.99
CA PHE A 32 -3.50 -9.27 -9.92
C PHE A 32 -4.90 -9.70 -9.50
N GLN A 33 -5.08 -10.97 -9.11
CA GLN A 33 -6.35 -11.46 -8.56
C GLN A 33 -6.74 -10.71 -7.28
N ALA A 34 -5.78 -10.46 -6.38
CA ALA A 34 -6.02 -9.66 -5.17
C ALA A 34 -6.43 -8.22 -5.51
N LEU A 35 -5.79 -7.58 -6.50
CA LEU A 35 -6.17 -6.26 -7.01
C LEU A 35 -7.59 -6.23 -7.59
N LEU A 36 -7.96 -7.22 -8.40
CA LEU A 36 -9.32 -7.33 -8.94
C LEU A 36 -10.34 -7.49 -7.81
N MET A 37 -10.01 -8.25 -6.77
CA MET A 37 -10.87 -8.46 -5.62
C MET A 37 -11.10 -7.15 -4.84
N VAL A 38 -10.03 -6.36 -4.63
CA VAL A 38 -10.14 -5.02 -4.02
C VAL A 38 -11.00 -4.11 -4.88
N PHE A 39 -10.76 -4.09 -6.18
CA PHE A 39 -11.54 -3.27 -7.12
C PHE A 39 -13.03 -3.64 -7.10
N ALA A 40 -13.34 -4.94 -7.15
CA ALA A 40 -14.72 -5.43 -7.08
C ALA A 40 -15.42 -5.04 -5.77
N LEU A 41 -14.71 -5.14 -4.63
CA LEU A 41 -15.25 -4.72 -3.33
C LEU A 41 -15.51 -3.21 -3.27
N ILE A 42 -14.58 -2.40 -3.80
CA ILE A 42 -14.79 -0.94 -3.87
C ILE A 42 -16.01 -0.62 -4.74
N LEU A 43 -16.14 -1.22 -5.91
CA LEU A 43 -17.30 -1.03 -6.78
C LEU A 43 -18.60 -1.42 -6.08
N LEU A 44 -18.62 -2.55 -5.39
CA LEU A 44 -19.79 -3.00 -4.63
C LEU A 44 -20.18 -1.97 -3.56
N VAL A 45 -19.21 -1.47 -2.79
CA VAL A 45 -19.46 -0.46 -1.75
C VAL A 45 -20.00 0.82 -2.36
N VAL A 46 -19.41 1.29 -3.46
CA VAL A 46 -19.87 2.50 -4.15
C VAL A 46 -21.29 2.30 -4.70
N MET A 47 -21.58 1.17 -5.35
CA MET A 47 -22.91 0.87 -5.87
C MET A 47 -23.97 0.79 -4.76
N VAL A 48 -23.66 0.12 -3.65
CA VAL A 48 -24.58 0.02 -2.51
C VAL A 48 -24.81 1.39 -1.89
N SER A 49 -23.75 2.18 -1.66
CA SER A 49 -23.87 3.54 -1.13
C SER A 49 -24.72 4.42 -2.04
N PHE A 50 -24.49 4.37 -3.35
CA PHE A 50 -25.26 5.13 -4.33
C PHE A 50 -26.76 4.79 -4.31
N ASN A 51 -27.10 3.49 -4.30
CA ASN A 51 -28.49 3.03 -4.22
C ASN A 51 -29.17 3.46 -2.91
N LEU A 52 -28.48 3.35 -1.77
CA LEU A 52 -29.03 3.77 -0.48
C LEU A 52 -29.33 5.28 -0.45
N ILE A 53 -28.44 6.10 -0.98
CA ILE A 53 -28.58 7.56 -1.05
C ILE A 53 -29.79 7.92 -1.94
N GLN A 54 -29.88 7.32 -3.12
CA GLN A 54 -31.00 7.56 -4.04
C GLN A 54 -32.35 7.17 -3.44
N ASN A 55 -32.43 5.98 -2.81
CA ASN A 55 -33.67 5.50 -2.22
C ASN A 55 -34.16 6.35 -1.04
N GLN A 56 -33.27 7.06 -0.37
CA GLN A 56 -33.60 7.97 0.72
C GLN A 56 -33.91 9.40 0.23
N GLY A 57 -33.79 9.66 -1.08
CA GLY A 57 -33.99 11.01 -1.64
C GLY A 57 -32.93 12.03 -1.19
N ALA A 58 -31.77 11.53 -0.73
CA ALA A 58 -30.70 12.37 -0.22
C ALA A 58 -29.81 12.86 -1.38
N ASP A 59 -29.25 14.06 -1.25
CA ASP A 59 -28.35 14.62 -2.26
C ASP A 59 -26.92 14.08 -2.05
N ILE A 60 -26.37 13.42 -3.08
CA ILE A 60 -24.98 12.95 -3.11
C ILE A 60 -23.97 14.09 -2.90
N ARG A 61 -24.37 15.32 -3.21
CA ARG A 61 -23.54 16.52 -3.06
C ARG A 61 -23.52 17.06 -1.63
N ASP A 62 -24.35 16.54 -0.74
CA ASP A 62 -24.32 16.92 0.68
C ASP A 62 -22.94 16.54 1.27
N PRO A 63 -22.19 17.52 1.83
CA PRO A 63 -20.88 17.28 2.43
C PRO A 63 -20.88 16.22 3.53
N ASN A 64 -21.97 16.10 4.29
CA ASN A 64 -22.10 15.09 5.34
C ASN A 64 -22.19 13.68 4.75
N ILE A 65 -22.96 13.52 3.68
CA ILE A 65 -23.10 12.24 2.98
C ILE A 65 -21.77 11.83 2.36
N GLN A 66 -21.09 12.77 1.69
CA GLN A 66 -19.76 12.52 1.14
C GLN A 66 -18.76 12.08 2.22
N PHE A 67 -18.79 12.73 3.38
CA PHE A 67 -17.92 12.35 4.51
C PHE A 67 -18.21 10.92 5.00
N TYR A 68 -19.47 10.52 5.16
CA TYR A 68 -19.80 9.16 5.58
C TYR A 68 -19.41 8.11 4.55
N VAL A 69 -19.60 8.39 3.26
CA VAL A 69 -19.19 7.50 2.17
C VAL A 69 -17.67 7.36 2.13
N GLU A 70 -16.91 8.46 2.26
CA GLU A 70 -15.45 8.44 2.31
C GLU A 70 -14.95 7.66 3.52
N LEU A 71 -15.56 7.84 4.69
CA LEU A 71 -15.24 7.09 5.90
C LEU A 71 -15.47 5.59 5.71
N LEU A 72 -16.60 5.20 5.12
CA LEU A 72 -16.93 3.81 4.84
C LEU A 72 -15.93 3.18 3.87
N ILE A 73 -15.63 3.87 2.77
CA ILE A 73 -14.65 3.43 1.78
C ILE A 73 -13.27 3.26 2.45
N THR A 74 -12.85 4.23 3.25
CA THR A 74 -11.57 4.17 3.96
C THR A 74 -11.51 3.00 4.93
N LEU A 75 -12.58 2.75 5.68
CA LEU A 75 -12.67 1.65 6.64
C LEU A 75 -12.48 0.28 5.96
N ILE A 76 -13.03 0.12 4.77
CA ILE A 76 -12.96 -1.12 4.00
C ILE A 76 -11.63 -1.23 3.25
N THR A 77 -11.17 -0.14 2.63
CA THR A 77 -9.98 -0.18 1.77
C THR A 77 -8.66 -0.22 2.54
N ALA A 78 -8.58 0.39 3.74
CA ALA A 78 -7.35 0.46 4.51
C ALA A 78 -6.73 -0.92 4.82
N PRO A 79 -7.46 -1.92 5.36
CA PRO A 79 -6.90 -3.25 5.59
C PRO A 79 -6.57 -3.97 4.27
N LEU A 80 -7.35 -3.77 3.21
CA LEU A 80 -7.14 -4.41 1.90
C LEU A 80 -5.88 -3.88 1.21
N ILE A 81 -5.68 -2.57 1.18
CA ILE A 81 -4.44 -1.96 0.65
C ILE A 81 -3.23 -2.40 1.47
N THR A 82 -3.39 -2.51 2.79
CA THR A 82 -2.34 -3.06 3.65
C THR A 82 -2.03 -4.50 3.28
N GLY A 83 -3.05 -5.32 3.01
CA GLY A 83 -2.90 -6.69 2.52
C GLY A 83 -2.08 -6.75 1.23
N LEU A 84 -2.42 -5.94 0.23
CA LEU A 84 -1.66 -5.85 -1.03
C LEU A 84 -0.19 -5.45 -0.81
N LEU A 85 0.06 -4.46 0.05
CA LEU A 85 1.42 -4.04 0.38
C LEU A 85 2.20 -5.16 1.07
N MET A 86 1.58 -5.86 2.01
CA MET A 86 2.22 -6.97 2.72
C MET A 86 2.41 -8.22 1.85
N MET A 87 1.56 -8.45 0.85
CA MET A 87 1.82 -9.46 -0.18
C MET A 87 3.09 -9.13 -0.96
N GLY A 88 3.29 -7.87 -1.38
CA GLY A 88 4.53 -7.43 -2.01
C GLY A 88 5.76 -7.61 -1.10
N VAL A 89 5.62 -7.29 0.19
CA VAL A 89 6.68 -7.51 1.19
C VAL A 89 6.99 -9.00 1.34
N ASN A 90 5.98 -9.87 1.40
CA ASN A 90 6.16 -11.31 1.46
C ASN A 90 6.88 -11.86 0.21
N HIS A 91 6.50 -11.40 -0.97
CA HIS A 91 7.16 -11.78 -2.22
C HIS A 91 8.63 -11.36 -2.26
N SER A 92 8.98 -10.21 -1.66
CA SER A 92 10.37 -9.72 -1.62
C SER A 92 11.32 -10.59 -0.81
N ILE A 93 10.81 -11.48 0.03
CA ILE A 93 11.58 -12.48 0.79
C ILE A 93 11.41 -13.91 0.26
N GLY A 94 10.85 -14.07 -0.94
CA GLY A 94 10.61 -15.36 -1.57
C GLY A 94 9.36 -16.11 -1.10
N GLY A 95 8.50 -15.46 -0.30
CA GLY A 95 7.24 -16.04 0.16
C GLY A 95 6.19 -16.12 -0.93
N ILE A 96 5.29 -17.09 -0.83
CA ILE A 96 4.14 -17.25 -1.71
C ILE A 96 2.92 -16.62 -1.04
N SER A 97 2.18 -15.79 -1.77
CA SER A 97 0.94 -15.21 -1.28
C SER A 97 -0.25 -15.72 -2.06
N ARG A 98 -1.36 -15.97 -1.35
CA ARG A 98 -2.67 -16.27 -1.95
C ARG A 98 -3.55 -15.02 -1.89
N PRO A 99 -4.51 -14.82 -2.81
CA PRO A 99 -5.43 -13.68 -2.75
C PRO A 99 -6.18 -13.55 -1.41
N ALA A 100 -6.42 -14.67 -0.71
CA ALA A 100 -7.05 -14.69 0.61
C ALA A 100 -6.25 -13.94 1.69
N HIS A 101 -4.92 -13.83 1.55
CA HIS A 101 -4.08 -13.07 2.49
C HIS A 101 -4.42 -11.58 2.53
N LEU A 102 -5.17 -11.09 1.53
CA LEU A 102 -5.72 -9.73 1.51
C LEU A 102 -6.52 -9.41 2.78
N PHE A 103 -7.27 -10.39 3.31
CA PHE A 103 -8.14 -10.21 4.47
C PHE A 103 -7.46 -10.40 5.82
N HIS A 104 -6.19 -10.77 5.83
CA HIS A 104 -5.45 -11.06 7.07
C HIS A 104 -5.41 -9.87 8.04
N PHE A 105 -5.46 -8.65 7.51
CA PHE A 105 -5.37 -7.43 8.31
C PHE A 105 -6.73 -6.81 8.66
N VAL A 106 -7.85 -7.45 8.33
CA VAL A 106 -9.20 -7.02 8.71
C VAL A 106 -9.36 -6.85 10.23
N PRO A 107 -8.79 -7.70 11.11
CA PRO A 107 -8.87 -7.46 12.56
C PRO A 107 -8.22 -6.15 13.02
N LYS A 108 -7.31 -5.57 12.24
CA LYS A 108 -6.63 -4.30 12.53
C LYS A 108 -7.27 -3.09 11.80
N THR A 109 -8.48 -3.25 11.26
CA THR A 109 -9.15 -2.22 10.42
C THR A 109 -9.18 -0.87 11.08
N LEU A 110 -9.56 -0.76 12.36
CA LEU A 110 -9.69 0.55 13.04
C LEU A 110 -8.37 1.31 13.11
N VAL A 111 -7.27 0.62 13.43
CA VAL A 111 -5.95 1.25 13.52
C VAL A 111 -5.45 1.65 12.13
N LEU A 112 -5.69 0.82 11.12
CA LEU A 112 -5.29 1.08 9.73
C LEU A 112 -6.13 2.20 9.11
N ALA A 113 -7.44 2.21 9.34
CA ALA A 113 -8.32 3.28 8.89
C ALA A 113 -7.96 4.62 9.54
N LEU A 114 -7.71 4.64 10.86
CA LEU A 114 -7.24 5.83 11.55
C LEU A 114 -5.94 6.36 10.94
N ALA A 115 -4.97 5.49 10.68
CA ALA A 115 -3.71 5.87 10.04
C ALA A 115 -3.93 6.42 8.63
N THR A 116 -4.80 5.80 7.84
CA THR A 116 -5.14 6.25 6.49
C THR A 116 -5.81 7.61 6.51
N LEU A 117 -6.77 7.84 7.42
CA LEU A 117 -7.42 9.15 7.61
C LEU A 117 -6.41 10.23 8.03
N MET A 118 -5.49 9.92 8.95
CA MET A 118 -4.43 10.86 9.34
C MET A 118 -3.52 11.21 8.16
N VAL A 119 -3.13 10.23 7.36
CA VAL A 119 -2.32 10.46 6.15
C VAL A 119 -3.11 11.28 5.13
N SER A 120 -4.38 10.95 4.88
CA SER A 120 -5.27 11.69 3.97
C SER A 120 -5.40 13.15 4.40
N LEU A 121 -5.63 13.40 5.70
CA LEU A 121 -5.70 14.75 6.24
C LEU A 121 -4.39 15.53 6.02
N LEU A 122 -3.24 14.92 6.32
CA LEU A 122 -1.94 15.55 6.13
C LEU A 122 -1.68 15.88 4.66
N VAL A 123 -1.99 14.94 3.75
CA VAL A 123 -1.82 15.14 2.30
C VAL A 123 -2.73 16.25 1.79
N ASN A 124 -4.02 16.24 2.19
CA ASN A 124 -4.98 17.26 1.79
C ASN A 124 -4.58 18.65 2.29
N LEU A 125 -4.14 18.77 3.55
CA LEU A 125 -3.60 20.03 4.08
C LEU A 125 -2.36 20.48 3.29
N GLY A 126 -1.49 19.55 2.94
CA GLY A 126 -0.32 19.84 2.09
C GLY A 126 -0.73 20.35 0.71
N LEU A 127 -1.73 19.74 0.07
CA LEU A 127 -2.26 20.15 -1.24
C LEU A 127 -2.97 21.50 -1.19
N MET A 128 -3.68 21.81 -0.08
CA MET A 128 -4.31 23.11 0.13
C MET A 128 -3.27 24.25 0.27
N LEU A 129 -2.13 23.96 0.89
CA LEU A 129 -1.04 24.92 1.00
C LEU A 129 -0.38 25.15 -0.36
N LEU A 130 0.10 24.07 -0.97
CA LEU A 130 0.73 24.04 -2.30
C LEU A 130 0.75 22.58 -2.80
N VAL A 131 0.74 22.40 -4.11
CA VAL A 131 0.78 21.07 -4.74
C VAL A 131 2.03 20.28 -4.34
N VAL A 132 3.19 20.95 -4.28
CA VAL A 132 4.48 20.29 -3.97
C VAL A 132 4.53 19.68 -2.57
N PRO A 133 4.17 20.36 -1.46
CA PRO A 133 4.11 19.75 -0.13
C PRO A 133 3.12 18.59 -0.05
N GLY A 134 1.97 18.68 -0.74
CA GLY A 134 0.99 17.59 -0.78
C GLY A 134 1.54 16.33 -1.46
N LEU A 135 2.16 16.48 -2.64
CA LEU A 135 2.83 15.37 -3.32
C LEU A 135 4.00 14.80 -2.50
N TYR A 136 4.75 15.67 -1.82
CA TYR A 136 5.78 15.23 -0.90
C TYR A 136 5.21 14.33 0.20
N LEU A 137 4.16 14.75 0.89
CA LEU A 137 3.55 13.97 1.98
C LEU A 137 2.95 12.66 1.47
N MET A 138 2.34 12.65 0.29
CA MET A 138 1.81 11.43 -0.34
C MET A 138 2.90 10.37 -0.53
N ILE A 139 4.06 10.76 -1.04
CA ILE A 139 5.20 9.86 -1.22
C ILE A 139 5.82 9.50 0.14
N ALA A 140 6.01 10.48 1.01
CA ALA A 140 6.67 10.31 2.30
C ALA A 140 5.91 9.39 3.27
N CYS A 141 4.57 9.38 3.23
CA CYS A 141 3.72 8.51 4.05
C CYS A 141 3.52 7.09 3.47
N SER A 142 4.15 6.75 2.37
CA SER A 142 3.88 5.52 1.61
C SER A 142 4.16 4.20 2.34
N PHE A 143 4.99 4.22 3.39
CA PHE A 143 5.32 3.05 4.20
C PHE A 143 4.59 3.00 5.56
N THR A 144 3.65 3.91 5.80
CA THR A 144 2.93 4.00 7.08
C THR A 144 2.21 2.70 7.42
N LEU A 145 1.43 2.15 6.48
CA LEU A 145 0.62 0.95 6.73
C LEU A 145 1.48 -0.31 7.00
N PRO A 146 2.51 -0.63 6.19
CA PRO A 146 3.40 -1.73 6.49
C PRO A 146 4.11 -1.59 7.86
N LEU A 147 4.52 -0.39 8.24
CA LEU A 147 5.16 -0.13 9.53
C LEU A 147 4.23 -0.40 10.72
N ILE A 148 2.93 -0.15 10.59
CA ILE A 148 1.94 -0.46 11.63
C ILE A 148 1.80 -1.97 11.80
N VAL A 149 1.65 -2.71 10.72
CA VAL A 149 1.33 -4.14 10.80
C VAL A 149 2.54 -5.01 11.08
N GLU A 150 3.70 -4.67 10.52
CA GLU A 150 4.93 -5.48 10.65
C GLU A 150 5.78 -5.07 11.87
N LYS A 151 5.91 -3.76 12.15
CA LYS A 151 6.69 -3.27 13.30
C LYS A 151 5.84 -2.98 14.53
N GLY A 152 4.50 -3.08 14.45
CA GLY A 152 3.60 -2.78 15.57
C GLY A 152 3.62 -1.32 16.01
N LEU A 153 3.95 -0.40 15.11
CA LEU A 153 4.01 1.02 15.44
C LEU A 153 2.60 1.62 15.56
N SER A 154 2.44 2.59 16.47
CA SER A 154 1.23 3.41 16.48
C SER A 154 1.14 4.27 15.20
N PRO A 155 -0.08 4.68 14.76
CA PRO A 155 -0.27 5.44 13.52
C PRO A 155 0.64 6.65 13.40
N TRP A 156 0.72 7.47 14.44
CA TRP A 156 1.57 8.66 14.46
C TRP A 156 3.06 8.34 14.32
N ARG A 157 3.54 7.32 15.06
CA ARG A 157 4.95 6.89 14.97
C ARG A 157 5.29 6.32 13.60
N ALA A 158 4.35 5.60 12.99
CA ALA A 158 4.52 5.03 11.65
C ALA A 158 4.61 6.13 10.59
N ILE A 159 3.73 7.15 10.65
CA ILE A 159 3.79 8.33 9.78
C ILE A 159 5.13 9.05 9.94
N TYR A 160 5.50 9.40 11.18
CA TYR A 160 6.75 10.10 11.45
C TYR A 160 7.96 9.32 10.95
N THR A 161 7.99 8.00 11.18
CA THR A 161 9.09 7.12 10.73
C THR A 161 9.15 7.05 9.20
N SER A 162 8.00 6.89 8.53
CA SER A 162 7.93 6.85 7.07
C SER A 162 8.43 8.17 6.47
N VAL A 163 7.90 9.30 6.92
CA VAL A 163 8.31 10.64 6.45
C VAL A 163 9.80 10.87 6.66
N ARG A 164 10.32 10.61 7.85
CA ARG A 164 11.74 10.82 8.16
C ARG A 164 12.66 9.99 7.28
N VAL A 165 12.33 8.73 7.05
CA VAL A 165 13.15 7.82 6.24
C VAL A 165 13.12 8.19 4.77
N VAL A 166 11.94 8.45 4.21
CA VAL A 166 11.79 8.84 2.80
C VAL A 166 12.48 10.19 2.51
N SER A 167 12.43 11.13 3.46
CA SER A 167 13.08 12.44 3.31
C SER A 167 14.59 12.37 3.11
N HIS A 168 15.26 11.36 3.67
CA HIS A 168 16.72 11.20 3.49
C HIS A 168 17.14 10.91 2.03
N LYS A 169 16.26 10.28 1.25
CA LYS A 169 16.50 9.90 -0.14
C LYS A 169 15.40 10.40 -1.07
N TRP A 170 14.86 11.59 -0.73
CA TRP A 170 13.73 12.19 -1.43
C TRP A 170 13.84 12.16 -2.97
N PRO A 171 14.95 12.58 -3.61
CA PRO A 171 15.03 12.60 -5.08
C PRO A 171 14.85 11.22 -5.70
N GLN A 172 15.40 10.17 -5.07
CA GLN A 172 15.25 8.80 -5.56
C GLN A 172 13.78 8.34 -5.47
N PHE A 173 13.09 8.68 -4.38
CA PHE A 173 11.67 8.36 -4.26
C PHE A 173 10.82 9.11 -5.28
N VAL A 174 11.08 10.39 -5.51
CA VAL A 174 10.40 11.16 -6.57
C VAL A 174 10.60 10.50 -7.93
N MET A 175 11.85 10.16 -8.29
CA MET A 175 12.15 9.50 -9.56
C MET A 175 11.41 8.17 -9.71
N LEU A 176 11.33 7.36 -8.63
CA LEU A 176 10.57 6.11 -8.64
C LEU A 176 9.07 6.34 -8.87
N TYR A 177 8.48 7.33 -8.19
CA TYR A 177 7.06 7.63 -8.36
C TYR A 177 6.73 8.25 -9.71
N LEU A 178 7.64 9.04 -10.29
CA LEU A 178 7.53 9.50 -11.66
C LEU A 178 7.57 8.34 -12.66
N LEU A 179 8.45 7.38 -12.46
CA LEU A 179 8.48 6.17 -13.27
C LEU A 179 7.15 5.40 -13.20
N PHE A 180 6.59 5.23 -11.99
CA PHE A 180 5.28 4.60 -11.85
C PHE A 180 4.15 5.44 -12.46
N ALA A 181 4.21 6.76 -12.38
CA ALA A 181 3.23 7.63 -13.06
C ALA A 181 3.24 7.40 -14.57
N LEU A 182 4.41 7.28 -15.19
CA LEU A 182 4.55 6.94 -16.62
C LEU A 182 3.98 5.54 -16.93
N LEU A 183 4.25 4.56 -16.07
CA LEU A 183 3.71 3.21 -16.24
C LEU A 183 2.18 3.19 -16.07
N PHE A 184 1.61 3.99 -15.17
CA PHE A 184 0.16 4.12 -15.05
C PHE A 184 -0.47 4.88 -16.22
N MET A 185 0.23 5.82 -16.86
CA MET A 185 -0.20 6.40 -18.14
C MET A 185 -0.30 5.31 -19.23
N LEU A 186 0.65 4.37 -19.25
CA LEU A 186 0.58 3.23 -20.17
C LEU A 186 -0.63 2.33 -19.87
N VAL A 187 -1.00 2.15 -18.58
CA VAL A 187 -2.23 1.41 -18.22
C VAL A 187 -3.47 2.09 -18.82
N ILE A 188 -3.56 3.41 -18.75
CA ILE A 188 -4.67 4.17 -19.34
C ILE A 188 -4.66 4.03 -20.88
N ALA A 189 -3.50 4.19 -21.50
CA ALA A 189 -3.35 4.07 -22.96
C ALA A 189 -3.71 2.68 -23.50
N THR A 190 -3.51 1.63 -22.70
CA THR A 190 -3.85 0.24 -23.04
C THR A 190 -5.23 -0.20 -22.56
N LEU A 191 -6.11 0.75 -22.17
CA LEU A 191 -7.44 0.47 -21.62
C LEU A 191 -7.42 -0.54 -20.45
N GLY A 192 -6.37 -0.49 -19.63
CA GLY A 192 -6.23 -1.35 -18.45
C GLY A 192 -5.46 -2.65 -18.67
N ILE A 193 -5.13 -3.06 -19.90
CA ILE A 193 -4.42 -4.33 -20.16
C ILE A 193 -3.06 -4.35 -19.45
N ALA A 194 -2.32 -3.25 -19.46
CA ALA A 194 -1.02 -3.16 -18.80
C ALA A 194 -1.11 -3.28 -17.27
N LEU A 195 -2.29 -3.14 -16.66
CA LEU A 195 -2.50 -3.29 -15.20
C LEU A 195 -2.10 -4.68 -14.68
N ILE A 196 -2.19 -5.72 -15.55
CA ILE A 196 -1.79 -7.10 -15.22
C ILE A 196 -0.32 -7.16 -14.75
N TRP A 197 0.52 -6.28 -15.27
CA TRP A 197 1.94 -6.20 -14.91
C TRP A 197 2.26 -5.02 -14.01
N VAL A 198 1.74 -3.85 -14.32
CA VAL A 198 2.07 -2.60 -13.60
C VAL A 198 1.56 -2.62 -12.16
N GLY A 199 0.35 -3.16 -11.92
CA GLY A 199 -0.21 -3.27 -10.58
C GLY A 199 0.65 -4.16 -9.66
N PRO A 200 0.89 -5.44 -10.02
CA PRO A 200 1.77 -6.30 -9.24
C PRO A 200 3.20 -5.76 -9.11
N LEU A 201 3.76 -5.15 -10.16
CA LEU A 201 5.08 -4.54 -10.12
C LEU A 201 5.16 -3.44 -9.06
N TYR A 202 4.15 -2.57 -8.97
CA TYR A 202 4.10 -1.51 -7.98
C TYR A 202 4.20 -2.05 -6.54
N TYR A 203 3.42 -3.08 -6.21
CA TYR A 203 3.42 -3.66 -4.86
C TYR A 203 4.70 -4.45 -4.58
N ASN A 204 5.24 -5.18 -5.56
CA ASN A 204 6.49 -5.91 -5.39
C ASN A 204 7.69 -4.97 -5.21
N VAL A 205 7.80 -3.91 -6.02
CA VAL A 205 8.84 -2.88 -5.86
C VAL A 205 8.75 -2.21 -4.49
N LYS A 206 7.53 -1.88 -4.03
CA LYS A 206 7.34 -1.35 -2.67
C LYS A 206 7.73 -2.37 -1.59
N GLY A 207 7.48 -3.65 -1.81
CA GLY A 207 7.90 -4.73 -0.93
C GLY A 207 9.42 -4.84 -0.82
N VAL A 208 10.12 -4.82 -1.96
CA VAL A 208 11.61 -4.82 -2.01
C VAL A 208 12.15 -3.59 -1.27
N LEU A 209 11.63 -2.40 -1.56
CA LEU A 209 12.02 -1.16 -0.86
C LEU A 209 11.81 -1.25 0.65
N TYR A 210 10.66 -1.76 1.08
CA TYR A 210 10.36 -1.91 2.49
C TYR A 210 11.36 -2.84 3.18
N ARG A 211 11.64 -4.00 2.56
CA ARG A 211 12.64 -4.97 3.04
C ARG A 211 14.04 -4.34 3.17
N ASP A 212 14.50 -3.65 2.14
CA ASP A 212 15.85 -3.10 2.08
C ASP A 212 16.06 -1.94 3.05
N ILE A 213 15.04 -1.14 3.27
CA ILE A 213 15.10 0.05 4.13
C ILE A 213 14.90 -0.32 5.60
N PHE A 214 13.82 -1.04 5.91
CA PHE A 214 13.39 -1.27 7.30
C PHE A 214 13.83 -2.62 7.84
N GLY A 215 14.22 -3.55 6.96
CA GLY A 215 14.43 -4.95 7.29
C GLY A 215 13.12 -5.63 7.71
N ILE A 216 13.02 -6.91 7.50
CA ILE A 216 11.86 -7.71 7.90
C ILE A 216 12.26 -8.54 9.10
N ALA A 217 11.47 -8.49 10.19
CA ALA A 217 11.61 -9.41 11.30
C ALA A 217 10.96 -10.74 10.89
N VAL A 218 11.72 -11.58 10.19
CA VAL A 218 11.27 -12.93 9.84
C VAL A 218 11.19 -13.74 11.12
N ARG A 219 9.99 -13.93 11.67
CA ARG A 219 9.73 -14.92 12.69
C ARG A 219 9.57 -16.27 12.01
N PHE A 220 10.66 -16.97 11.82
CA PHE A 220 10.60 -18.39 11.49
C PHE A 220 10.01 -19.13 12.69
N LYS A 221 8.78 -19.61 12.58
CA LYS A 221 8.28 -20.66 13.42
C LYS A 221 8.71 -21.96 12.71
N PRO A 222 9.62 -22.74 13.26
CA PRO A 222 9.98 -24.02 12.66
C PRO A 222 8.82 -24.98 12.90
N GLU A 223 7.88 -25.04 11.97
CA GLU A 223 6.95 -26.18 11.91
C GLU A 223 7.63 -27.31 11.15
N ARG A 224 7.68 -28.47 11.82
CA ARG A 224 8.19 -29.72 11.27
C ARG A 224 7.47 -30.04 9.96
N GLY A 225 8.19 -30.06 8.86
CA GLY A 225 7.91 -30.97 7.76
C GLY A 225 7.22 -30.45 6.52
N GLU A 226 7.12 -29.12 6.27
CA GLU A 226 6.72 -28.60 4.95
C GLU A 226 7.48 -27.32 4.61
N ASN A 227 7.90 -27.21 3.34
CA ASN A 227 8.59 -26.06 2.76
C ASN A 227 7.67 -24.85 2.72
N ASN A 228 7.51 -24.11 3.81
CA ASN A 228 6.56 -23.02 3.92
C ASN A 228 7.24 -21.69 4.14
N ALA A 229 7.38 -20.96 3.04
CA ALA A 229 7.63 -19.53 3.00
C ALA A 229 6.36 -18.70 3.36
N GLU A 230 5.50 -19.19 4.26
CA GLU A 230 4.24 -18.51 4.66
C GLU A 230 4.40 -17.59 5.89
N SER A 231 5.62 -17.25 6.27
CA SER A 231 5.95 -16.78 7.63
C SER A 231 5.49 -15.36 8.00
N ILE A 232 5.13 -14.50 7.06
CA ILE A 232 4.72 -13.11 7.39
C ILE A 232 3.24 -13.01 7.80
N PHE A 233 2.40 -13.93 7.35
CA PHE A 233 0.97 -13.88 7.60
C PHE A 233 0.52 -14.60 8.87
N TYR A 234 1.42 -15.32 9.55
CA TYR A 234 1.15 -16.09 10.78
C TYR A 234 1.77 -15.48 12.06
N ALA A 235 2.23 -14.23 12.01
CA ALA A 235 2.83 -13.55 13.18
C ALA A 235 1.84 -12.66 13.95
#